data_66107f16062ad9a9d0eb58f8d07e1b2b
#
_entry.id   66107f16062ad9a9d0eb58f8d07e1b2b
#
_cell.length_a   1.000
_cell.length_b   1.000
_cell.length_c   1.000
_cell.angle_alpha   90.00
_cell.angle_beta   90.00
_cell.angle_gamma   90.00
#
_symmetry.space_group_name_H-M   'P 1'
#
loop_
_entity.id
_entity.type
_entity.pdbx_description
1 polymer ?
#
loop_
_entity_poly.entity_id
_entity_poly.type
_entity_poly.pdbx_seq_one_letter_code
_entity_poly.pdbx_strand_id
1 'polypeptide(L)'
;MEEFNFFHAFFVMILRESDSMRIINIPIVQKEDQEIEKIKVAAYCRVSTIQEIQMTSYTSQVGWYTKMIHNNPEWEFAGAFSDKGKSGLSLKNRSEFNNMVNKAMKGEIDLIITKSISRFSRNTLDSLDTIRKLKERKIAVYFEKEDINTLDENGELLMEIMCGLAQEEIRNMSENIKWGYQRRFERGKILTKYKNFMGYTCKDDELVIVPEQAIIVEKIFDLYLEGKTLNQIKEYLEMNNIKTATGKEKWHTDTIDKMLSNA
;
A
#
# COMPACT_ATOMS: atom_id res chain seq x y z
N MET A 1 -30.97 47.17 -21.21
CA MET A 1 -32.09 47.69 -20.41
C MET A 1 -33.26 46.72 -20.61
N GLU A 2 -33.38 45.75 -19.71
CA GLU A 2 -34.63 45.02 -19.48
C GLU A 2 -34.53 44.43 -18.10
N GLU A 3 -35.36 44.98 -17.23
CA GLU A 3 -35.49 44.62 -15.84
C GLU A 3 -36.17 43.24 -15.76
N PHE A 4 -35.52 42.26 -15.16
CA PHE A 4 -36.20 41.04 -14.73
C PHE A 4 -36.85 41.27 -13.40
N ASN A 5 -38.20 41.46 -13.47
CA ASN A 5 -39.09 41.50 -12.34
C ASN A 5 -39.11 40.16 -11.60
N PHE A 6 -38.67 40.20 -10.36
CA PHE A 6 -38.85 39.10 -9.42
C PHE A 6 -40.32 39.00 -9.04
N PHE A 7 -41.03 38.00 -9.55
CA PHE A 7 -42.36 37.64 -9.07
C PHE A 7 -42.25 37.02 -7.68
N HIS A 8 -42.65 37.76 -6.68
CA HIS A 8 -42.95 37.23 -5.35
C HIS A 8 -44.17 36.32 -5.46
N ALA A 9 -43.99 35.01 -5.45
CA ALA A 9 -45.07 34.04 -5.35
C ALA A 9 -45.53 33.96 -3.89
N PHE A 10 -46.66 34.58 -3.59
CA PHE A 10 -47.36 34.39 -2.32
C PHE A 10 -48.30 33.19 -2.45
N PHE A 11 -48.14 32.19 -1.57
CA PHE A 11 -49.13 31.12 -1.45
C PHE A 11 -50.23 31.57 -0.49
N VAL A 12 -51.43 31.80 -1.03
CA VAL A 12 -52.62 32.18 -0.24
C VAL A 12 -53.43 30.92 0.06
N MET A 13 -53.45 30.50 1.32
CA MET A 13 -54.33 29.43 1.78
C MET A 13 -55.61 30.00 2.33
N ILE A 14 -56.75 29.73 1.66
CA ILE A 14 -58.06 30.16 2.11
C ILE A 14 -58.67 29.03 2.94
N LEU A 15 -58.73 29.21 4.26
CA LEU A 15 -59.52 28.36 5.15
C LEU A 15 -60.92 28.99 5.38
N ARG A 16 -61.97 28.21 5.07
CA ARG A 16 -63.39 28.61 5.32
C ARG A 16 -63.78 28.06 6.69
N GLU A 17 -63.83 28.91 7.70
CA GLU A 17 -64.59 28.70 8.92
C GLU A 17 -65.69 29.74 8.97
N SER A 18 -66.88 29.28 9.36
CA SER A 18 -68.19 30.04 9.36
C SER A 18 -68.02 31.51 9.63
N ASP A 19 -68.44 32.33 8.60
CA ASP A 19 -68.69 33.77 8.61
C ASP A 19 -67.54 34.78 8.67
N SER A 20 -66.25 34.41 8.60
CA SER A 20 -65.20 35.41 8.32
C SER A 20 -64.01 34.82 7.59
N MET A 21 -63.64 35.45 6.45
CA MET A 21 -62.36 35.09 5.76
C MET A 21 -61.17 35.72 6.49
N ARG A 22 -60.30 34.89 7.04
CA ARG A 22 -59.01 35.35 7.54
C ARG A 22 -57.94 35.03 6.49
N ILE A 23 -57.26 36.05 6.00
CA ILE A 23 -56.06 35.91 5.15
C ILE A 23 -54.90 35.78 6.08
N ILE A 24 -54.29 34.60 6.09
CA ILE A 24 -53.00 34.31 6.81
C ILE A 24 -51.91 34.45 5.79
N ASN A 25 -51.11 35.52 5.90
CA ASN A 25 -49.83 35.62 5.16
C ASN A 25 -48.81 34.73 5.84
N ILE A 26 -48.51 33.58 5.25
CA ILE A 26 -47.42 32.74 5.66
C ILE A 26 -46.17 33.27 4.94
N PRO A 27 -45.17 33.82 5.66
CA PRO A 27 -43.93 34.19 5.03
C PRO A 27 -43.29 32.91 4.49
N ILE A 28 -43.06 32.88 3.19
CA ILE A 28 -42.21 31.83 2.58
C ILE A 28 -40.84 32.04 3.19
N VAL A 29 -40.46 31.17 4.12
CA VAL A 29 -39.08 31.03 4.54
C VAL A 29 -38.31 30.61 3.30
N GLN A 30 -37.59 31.54 2.69
CA GLN A 30 -36.58 31.19 1.71
C GLN A 30 -35.62 30.27 2.47
N LYS A 31 -35.66 28.98 2.15
CA LYS A 31 -34.51 28.14 2.44
C LYS A 31 -33.36 28.82 1.72
N GLU A 32 -32.44 29.41 2.48
CA GLU A 32 -31.10 29.70 1.95
C GLU A 32 -30.65 28.42 1.23
N ASP A 33 -30.39 28.55 -0.06
CA ASP A 33 -29.71 27.49 -0.82
C ASP A 33 -28.41 27.23 -0.06
N GLN A 34 -28.43 26.24 0.82
CA GLN A 34 -27.20 25.69 1.33
C GLN A 34 -26.47 25.17 0.07
N GLU A 35 -25.42 25.86 -0.34
CA GLU A 35 -24.51 25.36 -1.35
C GLU A 35 -24.18 23.93 -0.94
N ILE A 36 -24.76 22.96 -1.64
CA ILE A 36 -24.45 21.54 -1.43
C ILE A 36 -23.00 21.40 -1.85
N GLU A 37 -22.13 21.24 -0.86
CA GLU A 37 -20.70 21.08 -1.10
C GLU A 37 -20.53 19.88 -2.06
N LYS A 38 -20.01 20.15 -3.26
CA LYS A 38 -19.89 19.16 -4.31
C LYS A 38 -18.83 18.12 -3.91
N ILE A 39 -19.08 16.86 -4.22
CA ILE A 39 -18.14 15.76 -4.00
C ILE A 39 -16.96 15.92 -4.97
N LYS A 40 -15.74 16.05 -4.43
CA LYS A 40 -14.51 16.18 -5.20
C LYS A 40 -14.09 14.81 -5.75
N VAL A 41 -14.25 14.62 -7.06
CA VAL A 41 -14.07 13.34 -7.73
C VAL A 41 -12.81 13.32 -8.56
N ALA A 42 -11.96 12.32 -8.33
CA ALA A 42 -10.76 12.05 -9.13
C ALA A 42 -10.91 10.75 -9.92
N ALA A 43 -10.36 10.72 -11.14
CA ALA A 43 -10.26 9.51 -11.94
C ALA A 43 -8.84 8.94 -11.88
N TYR A 44 -8.73 7.60 -11.70
CA TYR A 44 -7.46 6.90 -11.82
C TYR A 44 -7.46 5.91 -12.97
N CYS A 45 -6.53 6.11 -13.91
CA CYS A 45 -6.38 5.28 -15.10
C CYS A 45 -5.00 4.58 -15.11
N ARG A 46 -4.98 3.27 -15.34
CA ARG A 46 -3.74 2.50 -15.53
C ARG A 46 -3.75 1.75 -16.85
N VAL A 47 -2.75 2.03 -17.69
CA VAL A 47 -2.57 1.37 -18.99
C VAL A 47 -1.54 0.25 -18.86
N SER A 48 -1.85 -0.97 -19.31
CA SER A 48 -1.06 -2.18 -18.99
C SER A 48 -0.01 -2.55 -20.03
N THR A 49 -0.11 -2.13 -21.28
CA THR A 49 0.81 -2.54 -22.37
C THR A 49 1.08 -1.45 -23.39
N ILE A 50 2.20 -1.62 -24.14
CA ILE A 50 2.60 -0.76 -25.25
C ILE A 50 1.50 -0.71 -26.35
N GLN A 51 0.69 -1.75 -26.51
CA GLN A 51 -0.43 -1.81 -27.45
C GLN A 51 -1.65 -0.98 -26.99
N GLU A 52 -1.89 -0.82 -25.69
CA GLU A 52 -2.91 0.09 -25.13
C GLU A 52 -2.42 1.56 -25.10
N ILE A 53 -1.12 1.79 -25.30
CA ILE A 53 -0.50 3.12 -25.45
C ILE A 53 -0.72 3.70 -26.86
N GLN A 54 -1.32 2.96 -27.78
CA GLN A 54 -1.81 3.59 -29.00
C GLN A 54 -2.76 4.72 -28.58
N MET A 55 -2.31 5.93 -28.84
CA MET A 55 -2.78 7.22 -28.26
C MET A 55 -4.30 7.43 -28.19
N THR A 56 -5.08 6.62 -28.86
CA THR A 56 -6.55 6.68 -28.87
C THR A 56 -7.22 6.10 -27.61
N SER A 57 -6.65 5.04 -26.98
CA SER A 57 -7.30 4.39 -25.83
C SER A 57 -7.08 5.14 -24.52
N TYR A 58 -5.90 5.72 -24.30
CA TYR A 58 -5.59 6.47 -23.09
C TYR A 58 -6.33 7.80 -23.03
N THR A 59 -6.22 8.59 -24.12
CA THR A 59 -6.89 9.90 -24.22
C THR A 59 -8.41 9.74 -24.15
N SER A 60 -8.94 8.63 -24.70
CA SER A 60 -10.37 8.33 -24.62
C SER A 60 -10.83 7.93 -23.20
N GLN A 61 -10.04 7.15 -22.44
CA GLN A 61 -10.41 6.80 -21.06
C GLN A 61 -10.41 8.02 -20.13
N VAL A 62 -9.35 8.80 -20.14
CA VAL A 62 -9.27 10.04 -19.36
C VAL A 62 -10.38 11.02 -19.78
N GLY A 63 -10.58 11.20 -21.09
CA GLY A 63 -11.63 12.08 -21.61
C GLY A 63 -13.02 11.58 -21.26
N TRP A 64 -13.26 10.27 -21.21
CA TRP A 64 -14.53 9.68 -20.80
C TRP A 64 -14.84 9.94 -19.32
N TYR A 65 -13.89 9.65 -18.43
CA TYR A 65 -14.07 9.93 -16.98
C TYR A 65 -14.22 11.43 -16.71
N THR A 66 -13.43 12.27 -17.37
CA THR A 66 -13.56 13.72 -17.24
C THR A 66 -14.96 14.18 -17.65
N LYS A 67 -15.49 13.71 -18.78
CA LYS A 67 -16.86 14.02 -19.19
C LYS A 67 -17.91 13.49 -18.24
N MET A 68 -17.73 12.24 -17.74
CA MET A 68 -18.66 11.62 -16.81
C MET A 68 -18.75 12.44 -15.52
N ILE A 69 -17.61 12.88 -14.99
CA ILE A 69 -17.56 13.69 -13.77
C ILE A 69 -18.19 15.07 -13.99
N HIS A 70 -17.88 15.75 -15.09
CA HIS A 70 -18.46 17.07 -15.38
C HIS A 70 -19.97 17.04 -15.68
N ASN A 71 -20.50 15.91 -16.16
CA ASN A 71 -21.91 15.76 -16.45
C ASN A 71 -22.76 15.53 -15.18
N ASN A 72 -22.11 15.21 -14.05
CA ASN A 72 -22.83 15.06 -12.77
C ASN A 72 -22.81 16.40 -12.02
N PRO A 73 -23.98 17.02 -11.77
CA PRO A 73 -24.07 18.33 -11.11
C PRO A 73 -23.59 18.32 -9.65
N GLU A 74 -23.59 17.15 -8.99
CA GLU A 74 -23.17 16.98 -7.60
C GLU A 74 -21.65 16.78 -7.46
N TRP A 75 -20.94 16.65 -8.58
CA TRP A 75 -19.51 16.33 -8.59
C TRP A 75 -18.66 17.53 -9.01
N GLU A 76 -17.51 17.67 -8.38
CA GLU A 76 -16.42 18.58 -8.74
C GLU A 76 -15.22 17.78 -9.23
N PHE A 77 -14.66 18.17 -10.37
CA PHE A 77 -13.50 17.47 -10.93
C PHE A 77 -12.21 17.83 -10.19
N ALA A 78 -11.68 16.88 -9.40
CA ALA A 78 -10.44 17.03 -8.64
C ALA A 78 -9.18 16.59 -9.39
N GLY A 79 -9.31 15.97 -10.57
CA GLY A 79 -8.19 15.61 -11.44
C GLY A 79 -8.30 14.23 -12.04
N ALA A 80 -7.47 13.98 -13.06
CA ALA A 80 -7.27 12.67 -13.65
C ALA A 80 -5.80 12.25 -13.50
N PHE A 81 -5.58 11.11 -12.88
CA PHE A 81 -4.26 10.58 -12.55
C PHE A 81 -4.01 9.31 -13.36
N SER A 82 -2.79 9.18 -13.88
CA SER A 82 -2.50 8.02 -14.70
C SER A 82 -1.05 7.59 -14.63
N ASP A 83 -0.83 6.30 -14.41
CA ASP A 83 0.48 5.69 -14.49
C ASP A 83 0.59 4.81 -15.73
N LYS A 84 1.64 5.07 -16.55
CA LYS A 84 1.98 4.22 -17.68
C LYS A 84 2.55 2.90 -17.18
N GLY A 85 1.96 1.78 -17.61
CA GLY A 85 2.36 0.44 -17.18
C GLY A 85 3.76 0.08 -17.64
N LYS A 86 4.78 0.47 -16.90
CA LYS A 86 6.08 -0.21 -16.97
C LYS A 86 5.99 -1.46 -16.08
N SER A 87 6.43 -2.59 -16.63
CA SER A 87 6.57 -3.84 -15.89
C SER A 87 7.56 -3.64 -14.75
N GLY A 88 7.07 -3.56 -13.52
CA GLY A 88 7.92 -3.36 -12.36
C GLY A 88 7.14 -3.55 -11.07
N LEU A 89 7.61 -4.45 -10.25
CA LEU A 89 7.07 -4.93 -8.98
C LEU A 89 7.07 -3.90 -7.83
N SER A 90 7.33 -2.61 -8.08
CA SER A 90 7.52 -1.63 -7.01
C SER A 90 6.52 -0.47 -7.08
N LEU A 91 5.92 -0.16 -5.93
CA LEU A 91 5.14 1.07 -5.65
C LEU A 91 5.91 2.36 -5.99
N LYS A 92 7.25 2.31 -5.92
CA LYS A 92 8.12 3.46 -6.23
C LYS A 92 7.94 4.05 -7.63
N ASN A 93 7.35 3.30 -8.56
CA ASN A 93 7.16 3.73 -9.97
C ASN A 93 5.73 4.22 -10.27
N ARG A 94 4.87 4.44 -9.26
CA ARG A 94 3.48 4.92 -9.41
C ARG A 94 3.35 6.34 -8.88
N SER A 95 4.06 7.27 -9.49
CA SER A 95 4.10 8.66 -9.04
C SER A 95 2.72 9.31 -9.02
N GLU A 96 1.89 9.05 -10.05
CA GLU A 96 0.56 9.64 -10.16
C GLU A 96 -0.44 9.01 -9.18
N PHE A 97 -0.37 7.69 -8.96
CA PHE A 97 -1.17 7.06 -7.92
C PHE A 97 -0.84 7.60 -6.53
N ASN A 98 0.44 7.69 -6.21
CA ASN A 98 0.87 8.22 -4.92
C ASN A 98 0.48 9.70 -4.76
N ASN A 99 0.58 10.50 -5.81
CA ASN A 99 0.14 11.89 -5.84
C ASN A 99 -1.37 11.99 -5.57
N MET A 100 -2.18 11.17 -6.25
CA MET A 100 -3.63 11.08 -6.05
C MET A 100 -3.98 10.73 -4.59
N VAL A 101 -3.35 9.67 -4.05
CA VAL A 101 -3.58 9.25 -2.66
C VAL A 101 -3.18 10.36 -1.68
N ASN A 102 -2.04 11.04 -1.91
CA ASN A 102 -1.61 12.14 -1.06
C ASN A 102 -2.59 13.32 -1.10
N LYS A 103 -3.17 13.65 -2.25
CA LYS A 103 -4.21 14.68 -2.38
C LYS A 103 -5.48 14.27 -1.67
N ALA A 104 -5.91 13.02 -1.82
CA ALA A 104 -7.05 12.47 -1.10
C ALA A 104 -6.86 12.58 0.42
N MET A 105 -5.68 12.21 0.93
CA MET A 105 -5.37 12.31 2.36
C MET A 105 -5.33 13.76 2.88
N LYS A 106 -5.18 14.75 2.00
CA LYS A 106 -5.29 16.19 2.33
C LYS A 106 -6.71 16.75 2.26
N GLY A 107 -7.71 15.94 1.87
CA GLY A 107 -9.10 16.39 1.71
C GLY A 107 -9.38 17.11 0.38
N GLU A 108 -8.48 16.94 -0.61
CA GLU A 108 -8.68 17.50 -1.96
C GLU A 108 -9.48 16.55 -2.87
N ILE A 109 -9.75 15.30 -2.41
CA ILE A 109 -10.50 14.27 -3.14
C ILE A 109 -11.37 13.50 -2.16
N ASP A 110 -12.66 13.35 -2.46
CA ASP A 110 -13.64 12.62 -1.66
C ASP A 110 -13.99 11.26 -2.28
N LEU A 111 -13.91 11.16 -3.63
CA LEU A 111 -14.22 9.95 -4.39
C LEU A 111 -13.15 9.70 -5.46
N ILE A 112 -12.64 8.49 -5.52
CA ILE A 112 -11.74 8.03 -6.58
C ILE A 112 -12.50 7.03 -7.45
N ILE A 113 -12.57 7.29 -8.75
CA ILE A 113 -13.18 6.38 -9.73
C ILE A 113 -12.08 5.68 -10.51
N THR A 114 -12.17 4.37 -10.64
CA THR A 114 -11.23 3.56 -11.43
C THR A 114 -11.96 2.40 -12.11
N LYS A 115 -11.43 1.92 -13.22
CA LYS A 115 -12.08 0.89 -14.05
C LYS A 115 -12.26 -0.44 -13.32
N SER A 116 -11.31 -0.85 -12.48
CA SER A 116 -11.35 -2.13 -11.79
C SER A 116 -10.34 -2.20 -10.66
N ILE A 117 -10.54 -3.14 -9.75
CA ILE A 117 -9.62 -3.45 -8.65
C ILE A 117 -8.21 -3.75 -9.19
N SER A 118 -8.12 -4.53 -10.27
CA SER A 118 -6.83 -4.89 -10.89
C SER A 118 -6.10 -3.69 -11.51
N ARG A 119 -6.80 -2.61 -11.84
CA ARG A 119 -6.21 -1.35 -12.32
C ARG A 119 -5.80 -0.44 -11.16
N PHE A 120 -6.54 -0.48 -10.06
CA PHE A 120 -6.21 0.29 -8.87
C PHE A 120 -4.89 -0.18 -8.23
N SER A 121 -4.66 -1.49 -8.16
CA SER A 121 -3.43 -2.02 -7.58
C SER A 121 -2.86 -3.22 -8.36
N ARG A 122 -1.60 -3.52 -8.08
CA ARG A 122 -0.87 -4.68 -8.65
C ARG A 122 -0.69 -5.81 -7.63
N ASN A 123 -0.84 -5.52 -6.36
CA ASN A 123 -0.65 -6.43 -5.24
C ASN A 123 -1.84 -6.25 -4.28
N THR A 124 -2.39 -7.35 -3.84
CA THR A 124 -3.57 -7.37 -2.98
C THR A 124 -3.31 -6.67 -1.65
N LEU A 125 -2.13 -6.86 -1.05
CA LEU A 125 -1.72 -6.21 0.20
C LEU A 125 -1.67 -4.67 0.09
N ASP A 126 -1.00 -4.16 -0.95
CA ASP A 126 -0.88 -2.72 -1.17
C ASP A 126 -2.24 -2.06 -1.43
N SER A 127 -3.13 -2.79 -2.14
CA SER A 127 -4.51 -2.34 -2.37
C SER A 127 -5.27 -2.21 -1.07
N LEU A 128 -5.24 -3.27 -0.29
CA LEU A 128 -5.95 -3.38 0.97
C LEU A 128 -5.53 -2.28 1.95
N ASP A 129 -4.22 -2.06 2.11
CA ASP A 129 -3.67 -1.01 2.97
C ASP A 129 -4.08 0.38 2.50
N THR A 130 -4.04 0.63 1.19
CA THR A 130 -4.44 1.92 0.62
C THR A 130 -5.94 2.16 0.80
N ILE A 131 -6.81 1.18 0.50
CA ILE A 131 -8.25 1.30 0.65
C ILE A 131 -8.62 1.54 2.12
N ARG A 132 -7.98 0.82 3.07
CA ARG A 132 -8.20 1.05 4.51
C ARG A 132 -7.91 2.48 4.93
N LYS A 133 -6.75 3.01 4.54
CA LYS A 133 -6.36 4.40 4.82
C LYS A 133 -7.35 5.41 4.25
N LEU A 134 -7.83 5.18 3.04
CA LEU A 134 -8.83 6.04 2.41
C LEU A 134 -10.18 5.94 3.14
N LYS A 135 -10.63 4.72 3.49
CA LYS A 135 -11.87 4.47 4.24
C LYS A 135 -11.86 5.15 5.63
N GLU A 136 -10.73 5.11 6.35
CA GLU A 136 -10.55 5.81 7.63
C GLU A 136 -10.79 7.33 7.52
N ARG A 137 -10.52 7.89 6.35
CA ARG A 137 -10.77 9.30 6.02
C ARG A 137 -12.11 9.54 5.33
N LYS A 138 -12.99 8.53 5.23
CA LYS A 138 -14.27 8.55 4.52
C LYS A 138 -14.13 8.89 3.03
N ILE A 139 -13.01 8.55 2.42
CA ILE A 139 -12.75 8.71 0.99
C ILE A 139 -13.17 7.42 0.29
N ALA A 140 -14.13 7.54 -0.62
CA ALA A 140 -14.64 6.41 -1.38
C ALA A 140 -13.71 6.03 -2.55
N VAL A 141 -13.64 4.72 -2.86
CA VAL A 141 -13.10 4.23 -4.13
C VAL A 141 -14.19 3.45 -4.84
N TYR A 142 -14.53 3.88 -6.04
CA TYR A 142 -15.54 3.21 -6.87
C TYR A 142 -14.85 2.42 -7.99
N PHE A 143 -15.11 1.13 -8.02
CA PHE A 143 -14.65 0.18 -9.05
C PHE A 143 -15.75 -0.04 -10.07
N GLU A 144 -15.64 0.61 -11.23
CA GLU A 144 -16.68 0.63 -12.27
C GLU A 144 -17.05 -0.76 -12.77
N LYS A 145 -16.05 -1.64 -13.03
CA LYS A 145 -16.29 -2.98 -13.59
C LYS A 145 -16.99 -3.92 -12.61
N GLU A 146 -16.61 -3.83 -11.36
CA GLU A 146 -17.14 -4.65 -10.28
C GLU A 146 -18.40 -4.06 -9.67
N ASP A 147 -18.72 -2.79 -9.97
CA ASP A 147 -19.83 -2.01 -9.40
C ASP A 147 -19.80 -1.98 -7.87
N ILE A 148 -18.62 -1.69 -7.31
CA ILE A 148 -18.39 -1.68 -5.86
C ILE A 148 -17.86 -0.32 -5.41
N ASN A 149 -18.51 0.24 -4.40
CA ASN A 149 -18.01 1.37 -3.63
C ASN A 149 -17.43 0.88 -2.30
N THR A 150 -16.22 1.32 -1.96
CA THR A 150 -15.52 0.85 -0.76
C THR A 150 -16.13 1.31 0.56
N LEU A 151 -17.04 2.29 0.55
CA LEU A 151 -17.75 2.75 1.74
C LEU A 151 -19.09 2.03 1.97
N ASP A 152 -19.59 1.27 0.99
CA ASP A 152 -20.83 0.50 1.08
C ASP A 152 -20.61 -0.89 1.69
N GLU A 153 -21.70 -1.62 1.95
CA GLU A 153 -21.66 -3.00 2.46
C GLU A 153 -20.87 -3.95 1.53
N ASN A 154 -21.04 -3.80 0.22
CA ASN A 154 -20.26 -4.56 -0.77
C ASN A 154 -18.75 -4.26 -0.69
N GLY A 155 -18.39 -3.04 -0.29
CA GLY A 155 -17.02 -2.65 -0.01
C GLY A 155 -16.43 -3.37 1.19
N GLU A 156 -17.20 -3.64 2.23
CA GLU A 156 -16.75 -4.42 3.40
C GLU A 156 -16.49 -5.88 3.02
N LEU A 157 -17.42 -6.50 2.30
CA LEU A 157 -17.24 -7.86 1.78
C LEU A 157 -15.99 -7.95 0.87
N LEU A 158 -15.77 -6.96 0.00
CA LEU A 158 -14.57 -6.88 -0.82
C LEU A 158 -13.30 -6.86 0.04
N MET A 159 -13.28 -6.07 1.10
CA MET A 159 -12.13 -5.97 2.01
C MET A 159 -11.84 -7.30 2.72
N GLU A 160 -12.87 -8.05 3.12
CA GLU A 160 -12.71 -9.38 3.73
C GLU A 160 -12.11 -10.38 2.73
N ILE A 161 -12.63 -10.42 1.51
CA ILE A 161 -12.08 -11.27 0.43
C ILE A 161 -10.63 -10.90 0.13
N MET A 162 -10.31 -9.62 0.02
CA MET A 162 -8.94 -9.16 -0.21
C MET A 162 -8.00 -9.51 0.95
N CYS A 163 -8.47 -9.47 2.20
CA CYS A 163 -7.70 -9.94 3.35
C CYS A 163 -7.33 -11.41 3.22
N GLY A 164 -8.29 -12.28 2.87
CA GLY A 164 -8.05 -13.71 2.67
C GLY A 164 -7.04 -13.97 1.54
N LEU A 165 -7.19 -13.29 0.41
CA LEU A 165 -6.25 -13.40 -0.72
C LEU A 165 -4.85 -12.92 -0.36
N ALA A 166 -4.73 -11.83 0.40
CA ALA A 166 -3.45 -11.30 0.84
C ALA A 166 -2.71 -12.27 1.78
N GLN A 167 -3.42 -12.93 2.68
CA GLN A 167 -2.86 -13.96 3.55
C GLN A 167 -2.35 -15.16 2.74
N GLU A 168 -3.10 -15.59 1.73
CA GLU A 168 -2.72 -16.68 0.85
C GLU A 168 -1.49 -16.32 0.00
N GLU A 169 -1.39 -15.09 -0.52
CA GLU A 169 -0.19 -14.60 -1.22
C GLU A 169 1.06 -14.67 -0.34
N ILE A 170 0.97 -14.27 0.94
CA ILE A 170 2.09 -14.35 1.90
C ILE A 170 2.49 -15.80 2.14
N ARG A 171 1.53 -16.69 2.32
CA ARG A 171 1.78 -18.12 2.53
C ARG A 171 2.50 -18.73 1.33
N ASN A 172 1.98 -18.51 0.13
CA ASN A 172 2.56 -18.99 -1.11
C ASN A 172 3.98 -18.44 -1.35
N MET A 173 4.22 -17.17 -1.03
CA MET A 173 5.56 -16.59 -1.10
C MET A 173 6.54 -17.29 -0.15
N SER A 174 6.14 -17.55 1.08
CA SER A 174 6.94 -18.26 2.08
C SER A 174 7.28 -19.69 1.62
N GLU A 175 6.29 -20.42 1.08
CA GLU A 175 6.48 -21.75 0.55
C GLU A 175 7.41 -21.78 -0.67
N ASN A 176 7.26 -20.84 -1.58
CA ASN A 176 8.15 -20.69 -2.73
C ASN A 176 9.59 -20.40 -2.34
N ILE A 177 9.80 -19.57 -1.32
CA ILE A 177 11.14 -19.29 -0.77
C ILE A 177 11.73 -20.56 -0.17
N LYS A 178 10.99 -21.29 0.68
CA LYS A 178 11.43 -22.56 1.27
C LYS A 178 11.78 -23.58 0.19
N TRP A 179 10.93 -23.76 -0.80
CA TRP A 179 11.17 -24.64 -1.94
C TRP A 179 12.42 -24.23 -2.72
N GLY A 180 12.61 -22.93 -2.96
CA GLY A 180 13.80 -22.39 -3.61
C GLY A 180 15.09 -22.70 -2.84
N TYR A 181 15.07 -22.59 -1.50
CA TYR A 181 16.19 -22.99 -0.64
C TYR A 181 16.45 -24.49 -0.73
N GLN A 182 15.40 -25.33 -0.58
CA GLN A 182 15.53 -26.78 -0.63
C GLN A 182 16.15 -27.24 -1.96
N ARG A 183 15.68 -26.71 -3.11
CA ARG A 183 16.24 -27.05 -4.42
C ARG A 183 17.71 -26.65 -4.59
N ARG A 184 18.15 -25.60 -3.90
CA ARG A 184 19.58 -25.18 -3.90
C ARG A 184 20.41 -26.10 -3.03
N PHE A 185 19.93 -26.48 -1.85
CA PHE A 185 20.59 -27.47 -1.01
C PHE A 185 20.72 -28.83 -1.73
N GLU A 186 19.67 -29.32 -2.40
CA GLU A 186 19.69 -30.54 -3.20
C GLU A 186 20.76 -30.50 -4.31
N ARG A 187 21.06 -29.30 -4.83
CA ARG A 187 22.14 -29.09 -5.83
C ARG A 187 23.49 -28.76 -5.23
N GLY A 188 23.65 -28.89 -3.92
CA GLY A 188 24.91 -28.58 -3.20
C GLY A 188 25.23 -27.06 -3.15
N LYS A 189 24.31 -26.19 -3.58
CA LYS A 189 24.54 -24.74 -3.54
C LYS A 189 24.12 -24.18 -2.19
N ILE A 190 25.08 -23.90 -1.34
CA ILE A 190 24.84 -23.30 -0.01
C ILE A 190 24.87 -21.78 -0.14
N LEU A 191 23.73 -21.12 0.13
CA LEU A 191 23.59 -19.65 0.13
C LEU A 191 23.71 -19.13 1.56
N THR A 192 24.90 -19.10 2.12
CA THR A 192 25.18 -18.36 3.35
C THR A 192 25.78 -17.00 3.01
N LYS A 193 25.54 -15.99 3.86
CA LYS A 193 26.26 -14.71 3.78
C LYS A 193 27.68 -14.95 4.35
N TYR A 194 28.55 -15.54 3.55
CA TYR A 194 29.90 -15.98 3.95
C TYR A 194 30.74 -14.91 4.66
N LYS A 195 30.52 -13.63 4.38
CA LYS A 195 31.22 -12.52 5.03
C LYS A 195 31.08 -12.47 6.56
N ASN A 196 30.06 -13.12 7.09
CA ASN A 196 29.76 -13.14 8.54
C ASN A 196 29.95 -14.54 9.14
N PHE A 197 30.40 -15.50 8.36
CA PHE A 197 30.57 -16.89 8.78
C PHE A 197 32.05 -17.16 9.03
N MET A 198 32.45 -17.16 10.30
CA MET A 198 33.84 -17.35 10.68
C MET A 198 34.29 -18.79 10.40
N GLY A 199 35.50 -18.97 9.88
CA GLY A 199 36.06 -20.25 9.52
C GLY A 199 35.85 -20.67 8.07
N TYR A 200 34.92 -20.00 7.35
CA TYR A 200 34.59 -20.37 5.97
C TYR A 200 34.55 -19.20 5.04
N THR A 201 34.87 -19.43 3.78
CA THR A 201 34.65 -18.49 2.66
C THR A 201 34.01 -19.22 1.50
N CYS A 202 33.50 -18.47 0.51
CA CYS A 202 32.98 -19.04 -0.72
C CYS A 202 33.96 -18.80 -1.87
N LYS A 203 34.34 -19.85 -2.57
CA LYS A 203 35.10 -19.79 -3.81
C LYS A 203 34.41 -20.69 -4.83
N ASP A 204 34.10 -20.15 -5.98
CA ASP A 204 33.39 -20.86 -7.08
C ASP A 204 32.09 -21.57 -6.65
N ASP A 205 31.25 -20.88 -5.83
CA ASP A 205 30.01 -21.41 -5.21
C ASP A 205 30.23 -22.59 -4.24
N GLU A 206 31.47 -22.92 -3.87
CA GLU A 206 31.81 -23.94 -2.89
C GLU A 206 32.29 -23.33 -1.56
N LEU A 207 31.99 -24.02 -0.46
CA LEU A 207 32.40 -23.60 0.88
C LEU A 207 33.85 -24.08 1.09
N VAL A 208 34.76 -23.12 1.30
CA VAL A 208 36.18 -23.42 1.55
C VAL A 208 36.54 -22.97 2.96
N ILE A 209 37.27 -23.83 3.69
CA ILE A 209 37.77 -23.51 5.03
C ILE A 209 38.85 -22.44 4.93
N VAL A 210 38.78 -21.44 5.79
CA VAL A 210 39.82 -20.43 6.01
C VAL A 210 40.66 -20.89 7.23
N PRO A 211 41.86 -21.43 7.05
CA PRO A 211 42.60 -22.08 8.14
C PRO A 211 42.83 -21.16 9.34
N GLU A 212 43.14 -19.90 9.10
CA GLU A 212 43.40 -18.91 10.16
C GLU A 212 42.16 -18.66 11.02
N GLN A 213 40.99 -18.69 10.41
CA GLN A 213 39.72 -18.48 11.13
C GLN A 213 39.22 -19.78 11.77
N ALA A 214 39.52 -20.94 11.17
CA ALA A 214 39.15 -22.23 11.72
C ALA A 214 39.78 -22.45 13.09
N ILE A 215 41.06 -22.12 13.26
CA ILE A 215 41.79 -22.20 14.55
C ILE A 215 41.07 -21.36 15.64
N ILE A 216 40.52 -20.20 15.28
CA ILE A 216 39.78 -19.35 16.22
C ILE A 216 38.46 -20.02 16.63
N VAL A 217 37.76 -20.62 15.67
CA VAL A 217 36.51 -21.35 15.93
C VAL A 217 36.78 -22.54 16.85
N GLU A 218 37.79 -23.37 16.53
CA GLU A 218 38.22 -24.49 17.39
C GLU A 218 38.52 -24.00 18.82
N LYS A 219 39.27 -22.91 18.96
CA LYS A 219 39.59 -22.34 20.27
C LYS A 219 38.35 -21.88 21.05
N ILE A 220 37.33 -21.36 20.38
CA ILE A 220 36.05 -20.99 21.04
C ILE A 220 35.35 -22.24 21.58
N PHE A 221 35.34 -23.35 20.81
CA PHE A 221 34.75 -24.61 21.25
C PHE A 221 35.56 -25.22 22.41
N ASP A 222 36.90 -25.20 22.36
CA ASP A 222 37.76 -25.69 23.45
C ASP A 222 37.49 -24.94 24.76
N LEU A 223 37.47 -23.61 24.72
CA LEU A 223 37.19 -22.80 25.90
C LEU A 223 35.79 -23.06 26.48
N TYR A 224 34.81 -23.32 25.62
CA TYR A 224 33.46 -23.67 26.07
C TYR A 224 33.45 -25.06 26.74
N LEU A 225 34.14 -26.05 26.17
CA LEU A 225 34.32 -27.40 26.74
C LEU A 225 35.11 -27.40 28.05
N GLU A 226 36.02 -26.45 28.23
CA GLU A 226 36.74 -26.20 29.49
C GLU A 226 35.81 -25.58 30.56
N GLY A 227 34.55 -25.29 30.23
CA GLY A 227 33.57 -24.73 31.16
C GLY A 227 33.62 -23.21 31.30
N LYS A 228 34.23 -22.48 30.35
CA LYS A 228 34.22 -21.03 30.34
C LYS A 228 32.83 -20.48 29.95
N THR A 229 32.43 -19.42 30.61
CA THR A 229 31.19 -18.71 30.25
C THR A 229 31.39 -17.91 28.96
N LEU A 230 30.29 -17.58 28.25
CA LEU A 230 30.32 -16.78 27.04
C LEU A 230 31.04 -15.41 27.24
N ASN A 231 30.90 -14.81 28.42
CA ASN A 231 31.61 -13.58 28.77
C ASN A 231 33.13 -13.80 28.90
N GLN A 232 33.54 -14.87 29.52
CA GLN A 232 34.98 -15.21 29.66
C GLN A 232 35.61 -15.53 28.30
N ILE A 233 34.86 -16.20 27.40
CA ILE A 233 35.33 -16.47 26.02
C ILE A 233 35.45 -15.14 25.27
N LYS A 234 34.46 -14.24 25.39
CA LYS A 234 34.53 -12.92 24.80
C LYS A 234 35.75 -12.14 25.27
N GLU A 235 35.99 -12.07 26.58
CA GLU A 235 37.14 -11.37 27.18
C GLU A 235 38.45 -11.96 26.67
N TYR A 236 38.59 -13.29 26.60
CA TYR A 236 39.72 -13.95 26.03
C TYR A 236 40.00 -13.54 24.59
N LEU A 237 39.00 -13.51 23.73
CA LEU A 237 39.10 -13.12 22.33
C LEU A 237 39.54 -11.65 22.18
N GLU A 238 38.94 -10.75 22.98
CA GLU A 238 39.27 -9.33 22.96
C GLU A 238 40.66 -9.03 23.51
N MET A 239 41.08 -9.69 24.59
CA MET A 239 42.43 -9.56 25.18
C MET A 239 43.53 -10.02 24.23
N ASN A 240 43.25 -11.05 23.43
CA ASN A 240 44.20 -11.58 22.43
C ASN A 240 44.10 -10.86 21.08
N ASN A 241 43.35 -9.72 20.99
CA ASN A 241 43.14 -8.92 19.78
C ASN A 241 42.62 -9.76 18.59
N ILE A 242 41.84 -10.81 18.87
CA ILE A 242 41.22 -11.66 17.85
C ILE A 242 39.99 -10.93 17.30
N LYS A 243 40.02 -10.63 15.99
CA LYS A 243 38.93 -9.92 15.31
C LYS A 243 37.79 -10.86 14.93
N THR A 244 36.57 -10.35 14.90
CA THR A 244 35.38 -11.04 14.40
C THR A 244 35.51 -11.31 12.89
N ALA A 245 34.66 -12.17 12.32
CA ALA A 245 34.63 -12.44 10.87
C ALA A 245 34.43 -11.17 10.02
N THR A 246 33.83 -10.11 10.60
CA THR A 246 33.65 -8.80 9.96
C THR A 246 34.77 -7.80 10.24
N GLY A 247 35.85 -8.22 10.91
CA GLY A 247 37.01 -7.40 11.22
C GLY A 247 36.87 -6.46 12.43
N LYS A 248 35.79 -6.63 13.22
CA LYS A 248 35.56 -5.82 14.43
C LYS A 248 36.38 -6.35 15.62
N GLU A 249 36.86 -5.45 16.47
CA GLU A 249 37.59 -5.79 17.67
C GLU A 249 36.69 -6.23 18.84
N LYS A 250 35.46 -5.71 18.89
CA LYS A 250 34.50 -6.08 19.93
C LYS A 250 33.67 -7.28 19.53
N TRP A 251 33.62 -8.26 20.44
CA TRP A 251 32.80 -9.44 20.32
C TRP A 251 31.47 -9.27 21.04
N HIS A 252 30.42 -9.93 20.55
CA HIS A 252 29.13 -10.05 21.22
C HIS A 252 28.91 -11.50 21.67
N THR A 253 28.44 -11.70 22.87
CA THR A 253 28.11 -13.03 23.41
C THR A 253 27.14 -13.79 22.52
N ASP A 254 26.15 -13.11 21.92
CA ASP A 254 25.20 -13.68 20.96
C ASP A 254 25.89 -14.25 19.71
N THR A 255 27.03 -13.68 19.31
CA THR A 255 27.79 -14.20 18.15
C THR A 255 28.48 -15.50 18.52
N ILE A 256 29.07 -15.57 19.73
CA ILE A 256 29.71 -16.77 20.25
C ILE A 256 28.70 -17.89 20.46
N ASP A 257 27.54 -17.55 21.08
CA ASP A 257 26.44 -18.48 21.29
C ASP A 257 25.92 -19.09 19.98
N LYS A 258 25.71 -18.25 18.97
CA LYS A 258 25.33 -18.72 17.63
C LYS A 258 26.38 -19.61 16.96
N MET A 259 27.67 -19.38 17.20
CA MET A 259 28.74 -20.25 16.68
C MET A 259 28.69 -21.62 17.34
N LEU A 260 28.52 -21.67 18.66
CA LEU A 260 28.41 -22.89 19.43
C LEU A 260 27.13 -23.69 19.14
N SER A 261 26.04 -23.00 18.77
CA SER A 261 24.73 -23.61 18.47
C SER A 261 24.61 -24.15 17.04
N ASN A 262 25.53 -23.78 16.13
CA ASN A 262 25.53 -24.18 14.72
C ASN A 262 26.56 -25.30 14.40
N ALA A 263 26.95 -26.04 15.40
CA ALA A 263 27.90 -27.18 15.26
C ALA A 263 27.23 -28.41 14.65
#